data_f0e3dd46193c7ec81176c00c12950ef9
#
_entry.id   f0e3dd46193c7ec81176c00c12950ef9
#
_cell.length_a   1.000
_cell.length_b   1.000
_cell.length_c   1.000
_cell.angle_alpha   90.00
_cell.angle_beta   90.00
_cell.angle_gamma   90.00
#
_symmetry.space_group_name_H-M   'P 1'
#
loop_
_entity.id
_entity.type
_entity.pdbx_description
1 polymer ?
#
loop_
_entity_poly.entity_id
_entity_poly.type
_entity_poly.pdbx_seq_one_letter_code
_entity_poly.pdbx_strand_id
1 'polypeptide(L)'
;TASLSKLDGKRYSFLPLVVNAAKGVKLCITESHLENYPGLYLIADGKRFRGINAPYPNEVKQGGHNNLQMLVQTRFDYIAKVEAPRTFPWRIAMVGRQDIDLAQNNLSYILGAPSRVEDISWIRPGKVAWDWWNYWNISGVDFKAGINNETYKYYIDFASKKGIEYV
;
A
#
# COMPACT_ATOMS: atom_id res chain seq x y z
N THR A 1 11.89 -9.22 14.70
CA THR A 1 12.93 -8.74 13.78
C THR A 1 13.71 -9.95 13.26
N ALA A 2 13.67 -10.23 11.97
CA ALA A 2 14.46 -11.30 11.37
C ALA A 2 15.85 -10.78 10.96
N SER A 3 16.88 -11.60 11.16
CA SER A 3 18.20 -11.28 10.59
C SER A 3 18.16 -11.45 9.08
N LEU A 4 18.81 -10.56 8.34
CA LEU A 4 18.91 -10.65 6.88
C LEU A 4 19.46 -12.01 6.41
N SER A 5 20.40 -12.57 7.16
CA SER A 5 20.98 -13.89 6.88
C SER A 5 20.02 -15.07 7.04
N LYS A 6 18.87 -14.86 7.69
CA LYS A 6 17.82 -15.86 7.85
C LYS A 6 16.72 -15.77 6.78
N LEU A 7 16.79 -14.79 5.90
CA LEU A 7 15.90 -14.68 4.75
C LEU A 7 16.43 -15.60 3.65
N ASP A 8 15.55 -16.43 3.13
CA ASP A 8 15.89 -17.53 2.20
C ASP A 8 16.13 -17.09 0.75
N GLY A 9 16.11 -15.79 0.47
CA GLY A 9 16.24 -15.26 -0.88
C GLY A 9 15.06 -15.58 -1.82
N LYS A 10 13.99 -16.17 -1.30
CA LYS A 10 12.82 -16.58 -2.08
C LYS A 10 11.60 -15.69 -1.85
N ARG A 11 11.62 -14.91 -0.77
CA ARG A 11 10.50 -14.05 -0.38
C ARG A 11 10.77 -12.61 -0.74
N TYR A 12 9.77 -11.99 -1.34
CA TYR A 12 9.78 -10.56 -1.61
C TYR A 12 9.38 -9.77 -0.38
N SER A 13 10.07 -8.66 -0.14
CA SER A 13 9.67 -7.65 0.82
C SER A 13 9.00 -6.50 0.08
N PHE A 14 7.85 -6.10 0.57
CA PHE A 14 7.14 -4.90 0.10
C PHE A 14 7.82 -3.65 0.65
N LEU A 15 7.58 -2.52 0.00
CA LEU A 15 7.95 -1.21 0.49
C LEU A 15 6.75 -0.52 1.17
N PRO A 16 6.96 0.33 2.19
CA PRO A 16 8.25 0.65 2.80
C PRO A 16 8.82 -0.51 3.62
N LEU A 17 10.12 -0.73 3.52
CA LEU A 17 10.83 -1.76 4.29
C LEU A 17 11.71 -1.09 5.35
N VAL A 18 11.44 -1.38 6.62
CA VAL A 18 12.27 -0.90 7.74
C VAL A 18 13.20 -2.00 8.22
N VAL A 19 14.47 -1.69 8.30
CA VAL A 19 15.52 -2.60 8.78
C VAL A 19 16.37 -1.93 9.86
N ASN A 20 16.77 -2.72 10.86
CA ASN A 20 17.79 -2.33 11.82
C ASN A 20 19.17 -2.71 11.24
N ALA A 21 19.96 -1.72 10.94
CA ALA A 21 21.31 -1.88 10.47
C ALA A 21 22.32 -1.93 11.66
N ALA A 22 23.58 -2.15 11.35
CA ALA A 22 24.63 -2.17 12.38
C ALA A 22 24.75 -0.82 13.12
N LYS A 23 25.29 -0.85 14.34
CA LYS A 23 25.57 0.33 15.18
C LYS A 23 24.33 1.17 15.54
N GLY A 24 23.17 0.51 15.66
CA GLY A 24 21.91 1.18 16.04
C GLY A 24 21.32 2.09 14.97
N VAL A 25 21.77 1.96 13.73
CA VAL A 25 21.18 2.69 12.60
C VAL A 25 19.89 2.00 12.17
N LYS A 26 18.86 2.79 11.94
CA LYS A 26 17.59 2.38 11.34
C LYS A 26 17.51 2.88 9.90
N LEU A 27 17.05 2.05 9.02
CA LEU A 27 16.92 2.34 7.61
C LEU A 27 15.51 2.02 7.15
N CYS A 28 14.85 3.00 6.51
CA CYS A 28 13.60 2.77 5.78
C CYS A 28 13.88 2.91 4.28
N ILE A 29 13.61 1.85 3.54
CA ILE A 29 13.71 1.85 2.08
C ILE A 29 12.30 1.98 1.52
N THR A 30 12.09 2.96 0.66
CA THR A 30 10.81 3.22 0.02
C THR A 30 10.99 3.81 -1.39
N GLU A 31 9.92 4.20 -2.00
CA GLU A 31 9.90 4.87 -3.29
C GLU A 31 8.84 5.96 -3.33
N SER A 32 8.98 6.89 -4.26
CA SER A 32 8.07 7.99 -4.49
C SER A 32 7.94 8.28 -5.98
N HIS A 33 6.92 9.04 -6.37
CA HIS A 33 6.65 9.41 -7.76
C HIS A 33 6.45 8.19 -8.68
N LEU A 34 5.64 7.25 -8.21
CA LEU A 34 5.36 6.00 -8.89
C LEU A 34 4.19 6.17 -9.88
N GLU A 35 4.49 6.68 -11.07
CA GLU A 35 3.50 6.85 -12.15
C GLU A 35 3.82 5.96 -13.33
N ASN A 36 2.86 5.15 -13.78
CA ASN A 36 2.97 4.27 -14.95
C ASN A 36 4.29 3.48 -14.98
N TYR A 37 4.71 3.00 -13.81
CA TYR A 37 5.93 2.24 -13.63
C TYR A 37 5.73 1.20 -12.52
N PRO A 38 6.30 0.00 -12.63
CA PRO A 38 6.09 -1.04 -11.63
C PRO A 38 6.76 -0.68 -10.30
N GLY A 39 6.08 -0.98 -9.20
CA GLY A 39 6.63 -0.86 -7.86
C GLY A 39 7.86 -1.73 -7.65
N LEU A 40 8.73 -1.29 -6.76
CA LEU A 40 9.94 -2.02 -6.38
C LEU A 40 9.61 -3.01 -5.25
N TYR A 41 10.09 -4.23 -5.41
CA TYR A 41 10.20 -5.21 -4.35
C TYR A 41 11.66 -5.43 -4.00
N LEU A 42 11.92 -5.85 -2.79
CA LEU A 42 13.27 -6.21 -2.35
C LEU A 42 13.32 -7.70 -2.04
N ILE A 43 14.38 -8.35 -2.47
CA ILE A 43 14.68 -9.74 -2.10
C ILE A 43 16.01 -9.78 -1.40
N ALA A 44 16.10 -10.57 -0.32
CA ALA A 44 17.37 -10.79 0.36
C ALA A 44 18.28 -11.65 -0.51
N ASP A 45 19.54 -11.22 -0.64
CA ASP A 45 20.60 -11.92 -1.37
C ASP A 45 21.84 -11.93 -0.51
N GLY A 46 21.96 -12.96 0.32
CA GLY A 46 23.00 -13.06 1.33
C GLY A 46 22.93 -11.92 2.35
N LYS A 47 23.89 -11.00 2.32
CA LYS A 47 23.96 -9.83 3.20
C LYS A 47 23.45 -8.54 2.53
N ARG A 48 22.81 -8.65 1.38
CA ARG A 48 22.35 -7.51 0.57
C ARG A 48 20.85 -7.61 0.28
N PHE A 49 20.26 -6.50 -0.10
CA PHE A 49 18.98 -6.48 -0.77
C PHE A 49 19.19 -6.24 -2.26
N ARG A 50 18.49 -7.00 -3.08
CA ARG A 50 18.40 -6.80 -4.53
C ARG A 50 17.00 -6.31 -4.87
N GLY A 51 16.91 -5.24 -5.66
CA GLY A 51 15.65 -4.74 -6.19
C GLY A 51 15.11 -5.63 -7.31
N ILE A 52 13.81 -5.83 -7.30
CA ILE A 52 13.08 -6.57 -8.33
C ILE A 52 11.81 -5.80 -8.66
N ASN A 53 11.51 -5.70 -9.95
CA ASN A 53 10.23 -5.22 -10.46
C ASN A 53 9.50 -6.38 -11.15
N ALA A 54 8.18 -6.39 -11.05
CA ALA A 54 7.39 -7.36 -11.79
C ALA A 54 7.50 -7.11 -13.29
N PRO A 55 7.73 -8.14 -14.12
CA PRO A 55 7.67 -8.00 -15.56
C PRO A 55 6.26 -7.55 -16.03
N TYR A 56 6.21 -6.80 -17.12
CA TYR A 56 4.98 -6.25 -17.65
C TYR A 56 3.97 -7.37 -18.03
N PRO A 57 2.70 -7.26 -17.64
CA PRO A 57 1.69 -8.24 -18.01
C PRO A 57 1.51 -8.31 -19.53
N ASN A 58 1.42 -9.54 -20.07
CA ASN A 58 1.08 -9.79 -21.47
C ASN A 58 -0.39 -10.25 -21.58
N GLU A 59 -0.67 -11.41 -21.01
CA GLU A 59 -2.03 -11.96 -20.99
C GLU A 59 -2.58 -11.92 -19.57
N VAL A 60 -3.81 -11.49 -19.43
CA VAL A 60 -4.52 -11.42 -18.15
C VAL A 60 -5.88 -12.08 -18.26
N LYS A 61 -6.33 -12.70 -17.18
CA LYS A 61 -7.64 -13.31 -17.04
C LYS A 61 -8.32 -12.82 -15.78
N GLN A 62 -9.57 -12.44 -15.87
CA GLN A 62 -10.36 -12.12 -14.68
C GLN A 62 -10.56 -13.37 -13.83
N GLY A 63 -10.43 -13.24 -12.51
CA GLY A 63 -10.53 -14.36 -11.57
C GLY A 63 -10.21 -13.95 -10.14
N GLY A 64 -9.68 -14.89 -9.35
CA GLY A 64 -9.35 -14.68 -7.97
C GLY A 64 -10.57 -14.57 -7.04
N HIS A 65 -10.40 -13.95 -5.88
CA HIS A 65 -11.47 -13.84 -4.89
C HIS A 65 -12.63 -13.02 -5.46
N ASN A 66 -13.82 -13.59 -5.44
CA ASN A 66 -15.07 -13.02 -6.02
C ASN A 66 -14.93 -12.55 -7.47
N ASN A 67 -13.99 -13.10 -8.22
CA ASN A 67 -13.73 -12.73 -9.61
C ASN A 67 -13.35 -11.23 -9.79
N LEU A 68 -12.75 -10.63 -8.77
CA LEU A 68 -12.41 -9.19 -8.74
C LEU A 68 -10.95 -8.89 -9.13
N GLN A 69 -10.17 -9.92 -9.44
CA GLN A 69 -8.75 -9.78 -9.74
C GLN A 69 -8.45 -10.03 -11.21
N MET A 70 -7.45 -9.33 -11.75
CA MET A 70 -6.87 -9.63 -13.06
C MET A 70 -5.62 -10.49 -12.85
N LEU A 71 -5.76 -11.79 -13.06
CA LEU A 71 -4.68 -12.76 -12.90
C LEU A 71 -3.78 -12.75 -14.13
N VAL A 72 -2.52 -12.42 -13.94
CA VAL A 72 -1.53 -12.40 -15.02
C VAL A 72 -1.17 -13.84 -15.39
N GLN A 73 -1.43 -14.21 -16.62
CA GLN A 73 -1.13 -15.54 -17.17
C GLN A 73 0.27 -15.60 -17.75
N THR A 74 0.62 -14.63 -18.58
CA THR A 74 1.93 -14.51 -19.22
C THR A 74 2.49 -13.11 -19.04
N ARG A 75 3.81 -12.96 -19.18
CA ARG A 75 4.52 -11.69 -18.99
C ARG A 75 5.50 -11.48 -20.13
N PHE A 76 5.75 -10.22 -20.44
CA PHE A 76 6.85 -9.81 -21.32
C PHE A 76 8.19 -9.89 -20.60
N ASP A 77 9.28 -9.74 -21.35
CA ASP A 77 10.67 -9.71 -20.86
C ASP A 77 11.13 -8.30 -20.41
N TYR A 78 10.23 -7.32 -20.43
CA TYR A 78 10.46 -5.95 -19.94
C TYR A 78 9.51 -5.63 -18.77
N ILE A 79 9.83 -4.58 -18.02
CA ILE A 79 9.08 -4.19 -16.81
C ILE A 79 8.08 -3.06 -17.06
N ALA A 80 8.30 -2.22 -18.07
CA ALA A 80 7.43 -1.11 -18.41
C ALA A 80 7.56 -0.70 -19.87
N LYS A 81 6.48 -0.16 -20.44
CA LYS A 81 6.50 0.64 -21.66
C LYS A 81 6.36 2.09 -21.25
N VAL A 82 7.30 2.91 -21.64
CA VAL A 82 7.35 4.31 -21.23
C VAL A 82 7.63 5.20 -22.41
N GLU A 83 7.03 6.37 -22.39
CA GLU A 83 7.32 7.44 -23.37
C GLU A 83 8.41 8.36 -22.81
N ALA A 84 9.22 8.89 -23.67
CA ALA A 84 10.28 9.84 -23.34
C ALA A 84 9.93 11.25 -23.85
N PRO A 85 10.36 12.32 -23.17
CA PRO A 85 11.08 12.34 -21.90
C PRO A 85 10.15 12.11 -20.69
N ARG A 86 10.66 11.48 -19.63
CA ARG A 86 9.90 11.27 -18.39
C ARG A 86 10.79 11.24 -17.16
N THR A 87 10.16 11.46 -15.99
CA THR A 87 10.77 11.24 -14.68
C THR A 87 10.49 9.80 -14.23
N PHE A 88 11.51 9.15 -13.70
CA PHE A 88 11.40 7.81 -13.10
C PHE A 88 11.15 7.90 -11.58
N PRO A 89 10.59 6.85 -10.96
CA PRO A 89 10.40 6.82 -9.53
C PRO A 89 11.69 7.01 -8.74
N TRP A 90 11.61 7.78 -7.67
CA TRP A 90 12.69 7.91 -6.71
C TRP A 90 12.83 6.63 -5.88
N ARG A 91 14.06 6.21 -5.65
CA ARG A 91 14.41 5.17 -4.68
C ARG A 91 15.01 5.85 -3.47
N ILE A 92 14.33 5.74 -2.33
CA ILE A 92 14.59 6.53 -1.14
C ILE A 92 15.12 5.63 -0.03
N ALA A 93 16.22 6.04 0.59
CA ALA A 93 16.76 5.43 1.80
C ALA A 93 16.76 6.49 2.91
N MET A 94 15.80 6.38 3.83
CA MET A 94 15.73 7.23 5.01
C MET A 94 16.55 6.59 6.11
N VAL A 95 17.42 7.37 6.74
CA VAL A 95 18.36 6.89 7.77
C VAL A 95 18.10 7.63 9.06
N GLY A 96 17.98 6.89 10.16
CA GLY A 96 17.76 7.44 11.49
C GLY A 96 18.47 6.60 12.57
N ARG A 97 18.45 7.09 13.80
CA ARG A 97 18.90 6.36 14.98
C ARG A 97 17.74 5.91 15.85
N GLN A 98 16.61 6.59 15.76
CA GLN A 98 15.40 6.30 16.49
C GLN A 98 14.25 6.06 15.49
N ASP A 99 13.18 5.37 15.93
CA ASP A 99 12.01 5.11 15.09
C ASP A 99 11.32 6.42 14.69
N ILE A 100 11.34 7.42 15.58
CA ILE A 100 10.76 8.73 15.31
C ILE A 100 11.46 9.47 14.16
N ASP A 101 12.77 9.26 13.96
CA ASP A 101 13.50 9.87 12.86
C ASP A 101 12.97 9.40 11.50
N LEU A 102 12.50 8.15 11.43
CA LEU A 102 11.87 7.60 10.23
C LEU A 102 10.41 8.04 10.11
N ALA A 103 9.67 8.05 11.21
CA ALA A 103 8.25 8.39 11.21
C ALA A 103 7.98 9.86 10.83
N GLN A 104 8.88 10.76 11.19
CA GLN A 104 8.80 12.20 10.87
C GLN A 104 9.47 12.57 9.53
N ASN A 105 10.03 11.59 8.82
CA ASN A 105 10.76 11.86 7.59
C ASN A 105 9.80 12.09 6.40
N ASN A 106 9.93 13.24 5.77
CA ASN A 106 9.05 13.69 4.68
C ASN A 106 9.66 13.54 3.27
N LEU A 107 10.78 12.83 3.12
CA LEU A 107 11.46 12.70 1.82
C LEU A 107 10.55 12.13 0.72
N SER A 108 9.67 11.19 1.03
CA SER A 108 8.75 10.62 0.05
C SER A 108 7.77 11.65 -0.53
N TYR A 109 7.38 12.65 0.27
CA TYR A 109 6.53 13.75 -0.17
C TYR A 109 7.34 14.83 -0.90
N ILE A 110 8.52 15.18 -0.39
CA ILE A 110 9.39 16.22 -0.98
C ILE A 110 9.85 15.83 -2.40
N LEU A 111 10.14 14.54 -2.60
CA LEU A 111 10.58 14.01 -3.91
C LEU A 111 9.41 13.62 -4.82
N GLY A 112 8.20 13.63 -4.32
CA GLY A 112 6.99 13.40 -5.12
C GLY A 112 6.66 14.60 -6.02
N ALA A 113 5.92 14.36 -7.09
CA ALA A 113 5.35 15.42 -7.87
C ALA A 113 4.32 16.22 -7.05
N PRO A 114 4.12 17.51 -7.31
CA PRO A 114 3.04 18.28 -6.72
C PRO A 114 1.68 17.64 -6.99
N SER A 115 0.71 17.86 -6.09
CA SER A 115 -0.67 17.45 -6.32
C SER A 115 -1.20 18.08 -7.62
N ARG A 116 -1.91 17.29 -8.41
CA ARG A 116 -2.65 17.73 -9.59
C ARG A 116 -4.11 18.05 -9.27
N VAL A 117 -4.51 17.83 -8.03
CA VAL A 117 -5.83 18.22 -7.55
C VAL A 117 -5.75 19.68 -7.11
N GLU A 118 -6.36 20.57 -7.88
CA GLU A 118 -6.29 22.03 -7.67
C GLU A 118 -7.17 22.47 -6.49
N ASP A 119 -8.42 22.00 -6.46
CA ASP A 119 -9.35 22.30 -5.38
C ASP A 119 -9.50 21.09 -4.44
N ILE A 120 -9.05 21.24 -3.21
CA ILE A 120 -9.18 20.26 -2.13
C ILE A 120 -10.16 20.71 -1.05
N SER A 121 -10.89 21.81 -1.23
CA SER A 121 -11.80 22.40 -0.23
C SER A 121 -12.97 21.46 0.14
N TRP A 122 -13.32 20.55 -0.75
CA TRP A 122 -14.37 19.55 -0.53
C TRP A 122 -13.94 18.39 0.35
N ILE A 123 -12.63 18.19 0.56
CA ILE A 123 -12.10 17.09 1.40
C ILE A 123 -12.30 17.48 2.86
N ARG A 124 -13.15 16.73 3.55
CA ARG A 124 -13.41 16.90 4.99
C ARG A 124 -12.95 15.64 5.72
N PRO A 125 -11.88 15.70 6.51
CA PRO A 125 -11.50 14.62 7.41
C PRO A 125 -12.59 14.32 8.42
N GLY A 126 -12.84 13.04 8.69
CA GLY A 126 -13.88 12.65 9.64
C GLY A 126 -13.72 11.18 10.03
N LYS A 127 -14.58 10.76 10.96
CA LYS A 127 -14.66 9.36 11.39
C LYS A 127 -15.54 8.57 10.42
N VAL A 128 -15.22 7.29 10.24
CA VAL A 128 -16.00 6.37 9.42
C VAL A 128 -16.50 5.19 10.25
N ALA A 129 -17.77 4.86 10.13
CA ALA A 129 -18.31 3.59 10.60
C ALA A 129 -18.07 2.55 9.51
N TRP A 130 -16.89 1.96 9.55
CA TRP A 130 -16.43 1.05 8.50
C TRP A 130 -17.02 -0.35 8.71
N ASP A 131 -18.00 -0.70 7.89
CA ASP A 131 -18.77 -1.93 7.90
C ASP A 131 -17.90 -3.18 7.70
N TRP A 132 -16.93 -3.10 6.82
CA TRP A 132 -16.06 -4.21 6.45
C TRP A 132 -15.01 -4.56 7.52
N TRP A 133 -14.66 -3.63 8.41
CA TRP A 133 -13.61 -3.85 9.42
C TRP A 133 -13.89 -5.09 10.29
N ASN A 134 -15.15 -5.31 10.67
CA ASN A 134 -15.59 -6.45 11.47
C ASN A 134 -16.36 -7.50 10.66
N TYR A 135 -16.18 -7.52 9.35
CA TYR A 135 -16.83 -8.47 8.44
C TYR A 135 -18.37 -8.38 8.49
N TRP A 136 -18.90 -7.17 8.50
CA TRP A 136 -20.35 -6.88 8.66
C TRP A 136 -20.98 -7.55 9.89
N ASN A 137 -20.19 -7.87 10.89
CA ASN A 137 -20.66 -8.58 12.07
C ASN A 137 -21.40 -7.63 13.02
N ILE A 138 -22.72 -7.74 13.04
CA ILE A 138 -23.62 -6.99 13.91
C ILE A 138 -24.31 -7.98 14.82
N SER A 139 -24.44 -7.63 16.12
CA SER A 139 -25.17 -8.40 17.11
C SER A 139 -26.39 -7.64 17.62
N GLY A 140 -27.40 -8.37 18.14
CA GLY A 140 -28.60 -7.77 18.70
C GLY A 140 -29.58 -7.19 17.67
N VAL A 141 -29.56 -7.73 16.46
CA VAL A 141 -30.48 -7.39 15.37
C VAL A 141 -31.33 -8.59 14.98
N ASP A 142 -32.49 -8.36 14.39
CA ASP A 142 -33.47 -9.36 13.95
C ASP A 142 -33.33 -9.76 12.47
N PHE A 143 -32.26 -9.30 11.83
CA PHE A 143 -31.94 -9.61 10.44
C PHE A 143 -30.54 -10.26 10.33
N LYS A 144 -30.30 -10.92 9.20
CA LYS A 144 -28.98 -11.49 8.88
C LYS A 144 -28.03 -10.38 8.42
N ALA A 145 -27.01 -10.09 9.24
CA ALA A 145 -25.97 -9.13 8.85
C ALA A 145 -25.16 -9.60 7.62
N GLY A 146 -24.76 -8.66 6.79
CA GLY A 146 -24.03 -8.92 5.55
C GLY A 146 -24.15 -7.75 4.56
N ILE A 147 -23.88 -8.00 3.29
CA ILE A 147 -24.04 -7.00 2.24
C ILE A 147 -25.52 -6.95 1.83
N ASN A 148 -26.32 -6.20 2.57
CA ASN A 148 -27.74 -6.00 2.34
C ASN A 148 -28.23 -4.65 2.91
N ASN A 149 -29.42 -4.23 2.52
CA ASN A 149 -29.98 -2.93 2.88
C ASN A 149 -30.17 -2.76 4.39
N GLU A 150 -30.59 -3.80 5.10
CA GLU A 150 -30.83 -3.77 6.54
C GLU A 150 -29.53 -3.47 7.29
N THR A 151 -28.43 -4.12 6.90
CA THR A 151 -27.09 -3.88 7.49
C THR A 151 -26.65 -2.44 7.27
N TYR A 152 -26.75 -1.92 6.04
CA TYR A 152 -26.30 -0.54 5.76
C TYR A 152 -27.19 0.52 6.41
N LYS A 153 -28.49 0.33 6.48
CA LYS A 153 -29.38 1.20 7.26
C LYS A 153 -28.97 1.23 8.73
N TYR A 154 -28.65 0.06 9.30
CA TYR A 154 -28.16 0.01 10.68
C TYR A 154 -26.88 0.80 10.88
N TYR A 155 -25.88 0.67 9.97
CA TYR A 155 -24.65 1.45 10.06
C TYR A 155 -24.89 2.96 9.91
N ILE A 156 -25.75 3.37 8.99
CA ILE A 156 -26.14 4.78 8.80
C ILE A 156 -26.79 5.34 10.06
N ASP A 157 -27.76 4.62 10.63
CA ASP A 157 -28.44 5.03 11.85
C ASP A 157 -27.48 5.11 13.03
N PHE A 158 -26.56 4.13 13.17
CA PHE A 158 -25.54 4.15 14.19
C PHE A 158 -24.60 5.34 14.03
N ALA A 159 -24.08 5.57 12.83
CA ALA A 159 -23.20 6.69 12.51
C ALA A 159 -23.88 8.03 12.84
N SER A 160 -25.12 8.22 12.40
CA SER A 160 -25.92 9.40 12.69
C SER A 160 -26.10 9.64 14.19
N LYS A 161 -26.49 8.61 14.94
CA LYS A 161 -26.68 8.70 16.41
C LYS A 161 -25.40 9.01 17.17
N LYS A 162 -24.25 8.63 16.63
CA LYS A 162 -22.93 8.78 17.27
C LYS A 162 -22.13 9.98 16.75
N GLY A 163 -22.67 10.75 15.83
CA GLY A 163 -21.96 11.88 15.21
C GLY A 163 -20.72 11.42 14.44
N ILE A 164 -20.85 10.31 13.72
CA ILE A 164 -19.83 9.77 12.80
C ILE A 164 -20.20 10.27 11.40
N GLU A 165 -19.25 10.90 10.73
CA GLU A 165 -19.51 11.65 9.49
C GLU A 165 -19.72 10.74 8.28
N TYR A 166 -19.13 9.54 8.28
CA TYR A 166 -19.10 8.66 7.11
C TYR A 166 -19.49 7.21 7.45
N VAL A 167 -20.02 6.52 6.45
CA VAL A 167 -20.25 5.07 6.47
C VAL A 167 -19.57 4.45 5.25
#